data_2ea328722679b094f7c6e7595211cd1e
#
_entry.id   2ea328722679b094f7c6e7595211cd1e
#
_cell.length_a   1.000
_cell.length_b   1.000
_cell.length_c   1.000
_cell.angle_alpha   90.00
_cell.angle_beta   90.00
_cell.angle_gamma   90.00
#
_symmetry.space_group_name_H-M   'P 1'
#
loop_
_entity.id
_entity.type
_entity.pdbx_description
1 polymer ?
#
loop_
_entity_poly.entity_id
_entity_poly.type
_entity_poly.pdbx_seq_one_letter_code
_entity_poly.pdbx_strand_id
1 'polypeptide(L)'
;FKYRLYPKGYVIPQTRCMQNMVFFLVKGEIWLNSEEHPDTTFRGGQFVLQPIGSKVECKVLDYTECIIYLFERPQNICDNRFNKGISIVENERQQPIVMTMVPPIQLFIEGMKLYLNDDLRCSGLMQAKRSEMVYLLNCYYPIKELAAFYAPIYRYSHSFQYFVMQNYQKAKDVETFAQLGGYSVPTFRRIFKDTFGEPAYQWMLKRKCQDIHNDLIMTELSISEICYKYGFESLSNFSHFCRANFGQSPRSVRSLKDENT
;
A
#
# COMPACT_ATOMS: atom_id res chain seq x y z
N PHE A 1 -9.81 -1.10 -0.89
CA PHE A 1 -10.00 -1.30 0.56
C PHE A 1 -9.78 -2.76 0.93
N LYS A 2 -9.26 -3.03 2.15
CA LYS A 2 -9.10 -4.36 2.73
C LYS A 2 -9.59 -4.34 4.17
N TYR A 3 -10.48 -5.28 4.52
CA TYR A 3 -10.88 -5.51 5.91
C TYR A 3 -9.96 -6.54 6.56
N ARG A 4 -9.53 -6.29 7.79
CA ARG A 4 -8.60 -7.16 8.52
C ARG A 4 -8.93 -7.25 9.99
N LEU A 5 -8.72 -8.44 10.52
CA LEU A 5 -8.79 -8.76 11.95
C LEU A 5 -7.42 -9.22 12.41
N TYR A 6 -6.95 -8.69 13.52
CA TYR A 6 -5.67 -9.07 14.10
C TYR A 6 -5.85 -9.46 15.57
N PRO A 7 -5.35 -10.62 15.99
CA PRO A 7 -5.38 -11.01 17.40
C PRO A 7 -4.41 -10.16 18.23
N LYS A 8 -4.71 -10.01 19.51
CA LYS A 8 -3.79 -9.39 20.48
C LYS A 8 -2.42 -10.09 20.43
N GLY A 9 -1.37 -9.28 20.46
CA GLY A 9 0.01 -9.76 20.40
C GLY A 9 0.55 -10.02 18.99
N TYR A 10 -0.28 -9.86 17.94
CA TYR A 10 0.22 -9.95 16.57
C TYR A 10 1.25 -8.84 16.29
N VAL A 11 2.36 -9.22 15.68
CA VAL A 11 3.47 -8.30 15.36
C VAL A 11 3.69 -8.29 13.85
N ILE A 12 3.71 -7.10 13.28
CA ILE A 12 4.25 -6.87 11.94
C ILE A 12 5.69 -6.39 12.15
N PRO A 13 6.69 -7.21 11.81
CA PRO A 13 8.09 -6.80 11.94
C PRO A 13 8.39 -5.62 11.05
N GLN A 14 9.48 -4.92 11.31
CA GLN A 14 9.87 -3.76 10.52
C GLN A 14 9.86 -4.09 9.02
N THR A 15 8.97 -3.46 8.29
CA THR A 15 8.78 -3.65 6.86
C THR A 15 8.61 -2.31 6.15
N ARG A 16 8.77 -2.29 4.83
CA ARG A 16 8.50 -1.09 4.02
C ARG A 16 7.11 -1.11 3.44
N CYS A 17 6.44 0.02 3.52
CA CYS A 17 5.15 0.23 2.86
C CYS A 17 5.34 0.23 1.34
N MET A 18 4.63 -0.65 0.65
CA MET A 18 4.72 -0.80 -0.81
C MET A 18 3.74 0.09 -1.57
N GLN A 19 2.77 0.66 -0.87
CA GLN A 19 1.77 1.61 -1.36
C GLN A 19 1.48 2.62 -0.25
N ASN A 20 0.95 3.78 -0.61
CA ASN A 20 0.36 4.66 0.39
C ASN A 20 -0.83 3.95 1.01
N MET A 21 -0.97 4.02 2.32
CA MET A 21 -2.10 3.42 3.01
C MET A 21 -2.66 4.33 4.08
N VAL A 22 -3.99 4.34 4.19
CA VAL A 22 -4.70 4.87 5.35
C VAL A 22 -5.23 3.70 6.14
N PHE A 23 -4.92 3.70 7.41
CA PHE A 23 -5.28 2.68 8.36
C PHE A 23 -6.42 3.21 9.24
N PHE A 24 -7.65 2.77 9.00
CA PHE A 24 -8.82 3.11 9.81
C PHE A 24 -8.99 2.03 10.88
N LEU A 25 -8.77 2.39 12.13
CA LEU A 25 -8.93 1.48 13.26
C LEU A 25 -10.38 1.55 13.75
N VAL A 26 -11.16 0.49 13.48
CA VAL A 26 -12.57 0.42 13.88
C VAL A 26 -12.66 0.09 15.37
N LYS A 27 -11.87 -0.89 15.81
CA LYS A 27 -11.83 -1.36 17.21
C LYS A 27 -10.41 -1.82 17.56
N GLY A 28 -10.09 -1.78 18.85
CA GLY A 28 -8.82 -2.26 19.39
C GLY A 28 -7.79 -1.17 19.59
N GLU A 29 -6.55 -1.57 19.75
CA GLU A 29 -5.41 -0.70 20.02
C GLU A 29 -4.17 -1.23 19.36
N ILE A 30 -3.41 -0.36 18.66
CA ILE A 30 -2.19 -0.70 17.95
C ILE A 30 -1.08 0.27 18.36
N TRP A 31 0.09 -0.27 18.67
CA TRP A 31 1.34 0.47 18.71
C TRP A 31 1.98 0.43 17.32
N LEU A 32 2.39 1.59 16.85
CA LEU A 32 3.02 1.82 15.56
C LEU A 32 4.32 2.60 15.77
N ASN A 33 5.37 2.17 15.08
CA ASN A 33 6.62 2.92 15.03
C ASN A 33 7.08 3.09 13.58
N SER A 34 7.09 4.32 13.13
CA SER A 34 7.58 4.72 11.81
C SER A 34 8.21 6.12 11.88
N GLU A 35 8.79 6.58 10.78
CA GLU A 35 9.34 7.93 10.69
C GLU A 35 8.24 8.99 10.84
N GLU A 36 7.02 8.72 10.34
CA GLU A 36 5.86 9.60 10.43
C GLU A 36 5.15 9.54 11.78
N HIS A 37 5.22 8.39 12.43
CA HIS A 37 4.55 8.11 13.71
C HIS A 37 5.52 7.39 14.65
N PRO A 38 6.53 8.10 15.21
CA PRO A 38 7.49 7.49 16.13
C PRO A 38 6.77 7.13 17.44
N ASP A 39 6.93 5.88 17.89
CA ASP A 39 6.43 5.36 19.17
C ASP A 39 4.96 5.78 19.45
N THR A 40 4.11 5.61 18.46
CA THR A 40 2.72 6.11 18.50
C THR A 40 1.75 4.98 18.76
N THR A 41 0.84 5.17 19.72
CA THR A 41 -0.30 4.28 19.95
C THR A 41 -1.59 4.94 19.48
N PHE A 42 -2.40 4.20 18.72
CA PHE A 42 -3.72 4.69 18.29
C PHE A 42 -4.80 3.62 18.50
N ARG A 43 -6.05 4.09 18.61
CA ARG A 43 -7.19 3.33 19.14
C ARG A 43 -8.35 3.33 18.16
N GLY A 44 -9.31 2.46 18.43
CA GLY A 44 -10.58 2.43 17.70
C GLY A 44 -11.21 3.82 17.58
N GLY A 45 -11.72 4.16 16.38
CA GLY A 45 -12.21 5.49 16.04
C GLY A 45 -11.15 6.46 15.52
N GLN A 46 -9.90 6.01 15.34
CA GLN A 46 -8.80 6.82 14.81
C GLN A 46 -8.28 6.27 13.46
N PHE A 47 -7.58 7.10 12.72
CA PHE A 47 -6.90 6.68 11.50
C PHE A 47 -5.58 7.41 11.30
N VAL A 48 -4.65 6.72 10.62
CA VAL A 48 -3.30 7.20 10.32
C VAL A 48 -2.94 6.94 8.88
N LEU A 49 -2.02 7.72 8.34
CA LEU A 49 -1.47 7.55 7.00
C LEU A 49 -0.03 7.04 7.08
N GLN A 50 0.28 6.00 6.31
CA GLN A 50 1.63 5.53 6.08
C GLN A 50 1.98 5.71 4.60
N PRO A 51 2.97 6.53 4.25
CA PRO A 51 3.36 6.74 2.87
C PRO A 51 4.13 5.55 2.30
N ILE A 52 4.09 5.42 0.99
CA ILE A 52 4.92 4.47 0.24
C ILE A 52 6.40 4.70 0.57
N GLY A 53 7.14 3.61 0.79
CA GLY A 53 8.58 3.65 1.13
C GLY A 53 8.88 3.80 2.64
N SER A 54 7.93 4.23 3.45
CA SER A 54 8.06 4.33 4.91
C SER A 54 8.38 2.97 5.52
N LYS A 55 9.32 2.96 6.47
CA LYS A 55 9.57 1.79 7.32
C LYS A 55 8.60 1.81 8.48
N VAL A 56 7.88 0.72 8.65
CA VAL A 56 6.87 0.59 9.69
C VAL A 56 7.06 -0.69 10.47
N GLU A 57 6.94 -0.60 11.78
CA GLU A 57 6.81 -1.70 12.73
C GLU A 57 5.50 -1.53 13.47
N CYS A 58 4.76 -2.63 13.71
CA CYS A 58 3.45 -2.54 14.31
C CYS A 58 3.24 -3.70 15.29
N LYS A 59 2.64 -3.40 16.45
CA LYS A 59 2.24 -4.39 17.46
C LYS A 59 0.79 -4.18 17.87
N VAL A 60 0.01 -5.22 17.77
CA VAL A 60 -1.40 -5.23 18.16
C VAL A 60 -1.49 -5.40 19.68
N LEU A 61 -1.94 -4.36 20.38
CA LEU A 61 -2.02 -4.32 21.85
C LEU A 61 -3.34 -4.90 22.38
N ASP A 62 -4.41 -4.82 21.58
CA ASP A 62 -5.69 -5.46 21.84
C ASP A 62 -6.29 -5.99 20.55
N TYR A 63 -7.26 -6.93 20.64
CA TYR A 63 -7.94 -7.45 19.44
C TYR A 63 -8.40 -6.32 18.54
N THR A 64 -7.94 -6.33 17.32
CA THR A 64 -8.04 -5.20 16.41
C THR A 64 -8.83 -5.52 15.17
N GLU A 65 -9.76 -4.63 14.87
CA GLU A 65 -10.55 -4.59 13.65
C GLU A 65 -10.24 -3.33 12.87
N CYS A 66 -9.85 -3.47 11.60
CA CYS A 66 -9.44 -2.32 10.80
C CYS A 66 -9.83 -2.45 9.32
N ILE A 67 -9.95 -1.28 8.67
CA ILE A 67 -10.02 -1.15 7.22
C ILE A 67 -8.76 -0.44 6.75
N ILE A 68 -8.09 -1.04 5.76
CA ILE A 68 -6.90 -0.49 5.13
C ILE A 68 -7.29 0.01 3.73
N TYR A 69 -7.11 1.29 3.49
CA TYR A 69 -7.25 1.90 2.18
C TYR A 69 -5.89 2.04 1.52
N LEU A 70 -5.68 1.36 0.40
CA LEU A 70 -4.45 1.40 -0.38
C LEU A 70 -4.63 2.28 -1.61
N PHE A 71 -3.66 3.14 -1.92
CA PHE A 71 -3.72 4.02 -3.07
C PHE A 71 -2.31 4.42 -3.56
N GLU A 72 -2.21 4.80 -4.84
CA GLU A 72 -0.94 5.24 -5.42
C GLU A 72 -0.74 6.76 -5.27
N ARG A 73 -1.77 7.51 -5.61
CA ARG A 73 -1.79 8.98 -5.50
C ARG A 73 -3.09 9.43 -4.85
N PRO A 74 -3.06 10.50 -4.06
CA PRO A 74 -4.28 11.14 -3.60
C PRO A 74 -5.13 11.55 -4.80
N GLN A 75 -6.37 11.06 -4.90
CA GLN A 75 -7.30 11.39 -5.98
C GLN A 75 -8.24 12.51 -5.53
N ASN A 76 -8.65 13.37 -6.46
CA ASN A 76 -9.71 14.39 -6.27
C ASN A 76 -9.49 15.35 -5.10
N ILE A 77 -8.26 15.54 -4.67
CA ILE A 77 -7.93 16.66 -3.79
C ILE A 77 -7.90 17.88 -4.69
N CYS A 78 -8.69 18.88 -4.34
CA CYS A 78 -8.75 20.13 -5.10
C CYS A 78 -7.36 20.78 -5.09
N ASP A 79 -6.59 20.64 -6.19
CA ASP A 79 -5.14 20.93 -6.27
C ASP A 79 -4.78 22.32 -5.71
N ASN A 80 -5.61 23.33 -5.97
CA ASN A 80 -5.36 24.69 -5.49
C ASN A 80 -5.54 24.86 -3.97
N ARG A 81 -6.48 24.14 -3.36
CA ARG A 81 -6.69 24.20 -1.89
C ARG A 81 -5.62 23.42 -1.16
N PHE A 82 -5.24 22.29 -1.73
CA PHE A 82 -4.29 21.37 -1.13
C PHE A 82 -2.86 21.91 -1.19
N ASN A 83 -2.43 22.42 -2.36
CA ASN A 83 -1.11 23.04 -2.53
C ASN A 83 -0.90 24.25 -1.62
N LYS A 84 -1.96 25.06 -1.40
CA LYS A 84 -1.92 26.13 -0.38
C LYS A 84 -1.77 25.59 1.04
N GLY A 85 -2.40 24.45 1.35
CA GLY A 85 -2.26 23.80 2.67
C GLY A 85 -0.85 23.26 2.89
N ILE A 86 -0.25 22.62 1.89
CA ILE A 86 1.11 22.06 1.97
C ILE A 86 2.16 23.14 2.20
N SER A 87 2.10 24.25 1.46
CA SER A 87 3.06 25.35 1.64
C SER A 87 3.03 25.96 3.05
N ILE A 88 1.91 25.83 3.77
CA ILE A 88 1.78 26.28 5.16
C ILE A 88 2.44 25.26 6.12
N VAL A 89 2.34 23.96 5.79
CA VAL A 89 2.79 22.85 6.65
C VAL A 89 4.28 22.54 6.48
N GLU A 90 4.88 22.85 5.33
CA GLU A 90 6.32 22.67 5.08
C GLU A 90 7.23 23.44 6.03
N ASN A 91 6.73 24.51 6.64
CA ASN A 91 7.47 25.37 7.57
C ASN A 91 7.32 25.01 9.06
N GLU A 92 6.46 24.05 9.40
CA GLU A 92 6.23 23.64 10.80
C GLU A 92 6.81 22.24 11.06
N ARG A 93 7.57 22.08 12.16
CA ARG A 93 7.98 20.74 12.66
C ARG A 93 6.74 19.95 13.05
N GLN A 94 6.34 19.02 12.19
CA GLN A 94 5.09 18.29 12.36
C GLN A 94 5.22 17.19 13.41
N GLN A 95 4.25 17.20 14.32
CA GLN A 95 3.94 16.08 15.21
C GLN A 95 3.25 14.95 14.43
N PRO A 96 3.33 13.69 14.91
CA PRO A 96 2.57 12.57 14.32
C PRO A 96 1.10 12.91 14.24
N ILE A 97 0.49 12.77 13.05
CA ILE A 97 -0.91 13.13 12.85
C ILE A 97 -1.76 11.86 12.90
N VAL A 98 -2.36 11.65 14.06
CA VAL A 98 -3.43 10.67 14.27
C VAL A 98 -4.74 11.41 14.18
N MET A 99 -5.57 11.06 13.21
CA MET A 99 -6.87 11.70 13.01
C MET A 99 -7.97 10.89 13.70
N THR A 100 -8.99 11.58 14.24
CA THR A 100 -10.17 10.94 14.82
C THR A 100 -11.29 10.89 13.80
N MET A 101 -11.93 9.73 13.64
CA MET A 101 -13.07 9.57 12.74
C MET A 101 -14.29 10.32 13.29
N VAL A 102 -14.74 11.33 12.54
CA VAL A 102 -16.03 11.98 12.80
C VAL A 102 -17.19 11.04 12.41
N PRO A 103 -18.44 11.25 12.92
CA PRO A 103 -19.55 10.34 12.67
C PRO A 103 -19.79 9.97 11.20
N PRO A 104 -19.71 10.88 10.20
CA PRO A 104 -19.87 10.51 8.80
C PRO A 104 -18.78 9.56 8.28
N ILE A 105 -17.54 9.70 8.78
CA ILE A 105 -16.45 8.76 8.43
C ILE A 105 -16.69 7.41 9.12
N GLN A 106 -17.16 7.38 10.36
CA GLN A 106 -17.51 6.13 11.04
C GLN A 106 -18.60 5.36 10.28
N LEU A 107 -19.68 6.04 9.87
CA LEU A 107 -20.75 5.44 9.06
C LEU A 107 -20.23 4.90 7.72
N PHE A 108 -19.34 5.66 7.06
CA PHE A 108 -18.71 5.22 5.82
C PHE A 108 -17.90 3.93 6.04
N ILE A 109 -17.09 3.87 7.10
CA ILE A 109 -16.24 2.73 7.44
C ILE A 109 -17.07 1.50 7.82
N GLU A 110 -18.15 1.67 8.59
CA GLU A 110 -19.08 0.58 8.89
C GLU A 110 -19.76 0.04 7.63
N GLY A 111 -20.20 0.92 6.72
CA GLY A 111 -20.73 0.51 5.42
C GLY A 111 -19.71 -0.25 4.59
N MET A 112 -18.45 0.21 4.55
CA MET A 112 -17.36 -0.49 3.86
C MET A 112 -17.09 -1.87 4.44
N LYS A 113 -17.18 -2.02 5.76
CA LYS A 113 -17.04 -3.31 6.43
C LYS A 113 -18.08 -4.31 5.95
N LEU A 114 -19.36 -3.91 5.85
CA LEU A 114 -20.44 -4.75 5.34
C LEU A 114 -20.15 -5.21 3.90
N TYR A 115 -19.81 -4.27 3.00
CA TYR A 115 -19.51 -4.61 1.60
C TYR A 115 -18.34 -5.59 1.48
N LEU A 116 -17.28 -5.39 2.27
CA LEU A 116 -16.09 -6.25 2.22
C LEU A 116 -16.33 -7.63 2.83
N ASN A 117 -17.21 -7.75 3.81
CA ASN A 117 -17.65 -9.04 4.38
C ASN A 117 -18.53 -9.82 3.41
N ASP A 118 -19.39 -9.11 2.65
CA ASP A 118 -20.26 -9.71 1.61
C ASP A 118 -19.50 -9.92 0.28
N ASP A 119 -18.19 -9.76 0.28
CA ASP A 119 -17.29 -9.87 -0.89
C ASP A 119 -17.67 -8.96 -2.07
N LEU A 120 -18.37 -7.86 -1.82
CA LEU A 120 -18.75 -6.87 -2.82
C LEU A 120 -17.55 -6.01 -3.21
N ARG A 121 -16.74 -6.49 -4.18
CA ARG A 121 -15.47 -5.87 -4.59
C ARG A 121 -15.44 -5.40 -6.03
N CYS A 122 -16.60 -5.22 -6.68
CA CYS A 122 -16.62 -4.76 -8.07
C CYS A 122 -15.91 -3.40 -8.21
N SER A 123 -15.16 -3.22 -9.29
CA SER A 123 -14.31 -2.05 -9.52
C SER A 123 -15.08 -0.72 -9.48
N GLY A 124 -16.29 -0.69 -10.04
CA GLY A 124 -17.15 0.50 -10.05
C GLY A 124 -17.57 0.92 -8.65
N LEU A 125 -18.03 -0.03 -7.81
CA LEU A 125 -18.38 0.26 -6.42
C LEU A 125 -17.17 0.78 -5.64
N MET A 126 -16.02 0.10 -5.77
CA MET A 126 -14.81 0.51 -5.07
C MET A 126 -14.33 1.88 -5.52
N GLN A 127 -14.47 2.24 -6.80
CA GLN A 127 -14.14 3.58 -7.29
C GLN A 127 -15.09 4.65 -6.74
N ALA A 128 -16.41 4.40 -6.73
CA ALA A 128 -17.38 5.31 -6.13
C ALA A 128 -17.09 5.53 -4.63
N LYS A 129 -16.79 4.46 -3.89
CA LYS A 129 -16.45 4.53 -2.46
C LYS A 129 -15.14 5.26 -2.18
N ARG A 130 -14.15 5.17 -3.07
CA ARG A 130 -12.92 5.99 -2.96
C ARG A 130 -13.25 7.48 -3.11
N SER A 131 -14.06 7.84 -4.10
CA SER A 131 -14.47 9.23 -4.31
C SER A 131 -15.28 9.77 -3.12
N GLU A 132 -16.25 9.00 -2.63
CA GLU A 132 -17.04 9.35 -1.45
C GLU A 132 -16.14 9.61 -0.22
N MET A 133 -15.21 8.73 0.08
CA MET A 133 -14.26 8.91 1.20
C MET A 133 -13.48 10.22 1.07
N VAL A 134 -12.95 10.51 -0.12
CA VAL A 134 -12.18 11.73 -0.35
C VAL A 134 -13.04 12.98 -0.14
N TYR A 135 -14.29 12.98 -0.63
CA TYR A 135 -15.22 14.09 -0.39
C TYR A 135 -15.56 14.24 1.09
N LEU A 136 -15.84 13.15 1.81
CA LEU A 136 -16.10 13.17 3.24
C LEU A 136 -14.91 13.76 4.02
N LEU A 137 -13.68 13.32 3.73
CA LEU A 137 -12.48 13.89 4.35
C LEU A 137 -12.38 15.41 4.09
N ASN A 138 -12.58 15.85 2.84
CA ASN A 138 -12.51 17.26 2.48
C ASN A 138 -13.63 18.12 3.11
N CYS A 139 -14.80 17.55 3.36
CA CYS A 139 -15.93 18.28 3.93
C CYS A 139 -15.86 18.40 5.47
N TYR A 140 -15.33 17.39 6.15
CA TYR A 140 -15.41 17.29 7.60
C TYR A 140 -14.14 17.61 8.36
N TYR A 141 -12.99 17.73 7.67
CA TYR A 141 -11.73 18.10 8.30
C TYR A 141 -11.19 19.44 7.79
N PRO A 142 -10.59 20.24 8.69
CA PRO A 142 -9.94 21.49 8.30
C PRO A 142 -8.82 21.24 7.28
N ILE A 143 -8.67 22.15 6.32
CA ILE A 143 -7.67 22.02 5.27
C ILE A 143 -6.24 21.89 5.81
N LYS A 144 -5.93 22.54 6.93
CA LYS A 144 -4.61 22.45 7.58
C LYS A 144 -4.35 21.05 8.11
N GLU A 145 -5.34 20.40 8.74
CA GLU A 145 -5.23 19.04 9.26
C GLU A 145 -5.06 18.03 8.12
N LEU A 146 -5.85 18.18 7.04
CA LEU A 146 -5.70 17.33 5.86
C LEU A 146 -4.36 17.52 5.16
N ALA A 147 -3.87 18.75 5.02
CA ALA A 147 -2.57 19.03 4.45
C ALA A 147 -1.46 18.37 5.28
N ALA A 148 -1.53 18.50 6.59
CA ALA A 148 -0.60 17.85 7.52
C ALA A 148 -0.69 16.31 7.45
N PHE A 149 -1.90 15.77 7.37
CA PHE A 149 -2.14 14.32 7.22
C PHE A 149 -1.54 13.74 5.94
N TYR A 150 -1.64 14.47 4.82
CA TYR A 150 -1.08 14.03 3.53
C TYR A 150 0.38 14.47 3.28
N ALA A 151 0.92 15.39 4.07
CA ALA A 151 2.29 15.90 3.88
C ALA A 151 3.38 14.81 3.79
N PRO A 152 3.31 13.68 4.53
CA PRO A 152 4.27 12.61 4.38
C PRO A 152 4.38 12.06 2.96
N ILE A 153 3.27 11.98 2.21
CA ILE A 153 3.29 11.49 0.81
C ILE A 153 4.17 12.38 -0.06
N TYR A 154 4.07 13.69 0.09
CA TYR A 154 4.85 14.65 -0.73
C TYR A 154 6.33 14.64 -0.36
N ARG A 155 6.63 14.46 0.91
CA ARG A 155 8.00 14.31 1.40
C ARG A 155 8.70 13.10 0.76
N TYR A 156 7.98 11.98 0.60
CA TYR A 156 8.49 10.79 -0.06
C TYR A 156 8.43 10.86 -1.60
N SER A 157 7.64 11.75 -2.18
CA SER A 157 7.46 11.84 -3.64
C SER A 157 8.76 12.13 -4.41
N HIS A 158 9.73 12.77 -3.79
CA HIS A 158 11.07 13.05 -4.34
C HIS A 158 12.13 12.02 -3.90
N SER A 159 11.74 10.98 -3.15
CA SER A 159 12.69 9.98 -2.69
C SER A 159 12.96 8.90 -3.74
N PHE A 160 14.16 8.31 -3.66
CA PHE A 160 14.51 7.15 -4.49
C PHE A 160 13.54 5.97 -4.26
N GLN A 161 13.06 5.80 -3.02
CA GLN A 161 12.07 4.79 -2.66
C GLN A 161 10.77 4.99 -3.44
N TYR A 162 10.26 6.20 -3.48
CA TYR A 162 9.05 6.54 -4.23
C TYR A 162 9.24 6.25 -5.72
N PHE A 163 10.35 6.69 -6.30
CA PHE A 163 10.69 6.39 -7.69
C PHE A 163 10.65 4.87 -7.96
N VAL A 164 11.31 4.08 -7.12
CA VAL A 164 11.33 2.61 -7.27
C VAL A 164 9.92 2.04 -7.22
N MET A 165 9.11 2.42 -6.21
CA MET A 165 7.76 1.90 -6.04
C MET A 165 6.80 2.26 -7.19
N GLN A 166 6.98 3.43 -7.80
CA GLN A 166 6.14 3.88 -8.92
C GLN A 166 6.54 3.27 -10.27
N ASN A 167 7.74 2.73 -10.39
CA ASN A 167 8.28 2.36 -11.69
C ASN A 167 8.74 0.89 -11.80
N TYR A 168 8.77 0.11 -10.71
CA TYR A 168 9.29 -1.26 -10.75
C TYR A 168 8.54 -2.17 -11.73
N GLN A 169 7.24 -2.00 -11.91
CA GLN A 169 6.44 -2.80 -12.86
C GLN A 169 6.72 -2.44 -14.32
N LYS A 170 7.24 -1.24 -14.59
CA LYS A 170 7.61 -0.78 -15.92
C LYS A 170 9.00 -1.25 -16.35
N ALA A 171 9.82 -1.60 -15.36
CA ALA A 171 11.21 -2.00 -15.59
C ALA A 171 11.29 -3.51 -15.88
N LYS A 172 11.81 -3.88 -17.05
CA LYS A 172 12.05 -5.28 -17.42
C LYS A 172 13.24 -5.87 -16.66
N ASP A 173 14.27 -5.07 -16.46
CA ASP A 173 15.54 -5.39 -15.86
C ASP A 173 16.13 -4.20 -15.10
N VAL A 174 17.28 -4.40 -14.46
CA VAL A 174 17.96 -3.37 -13.67
C VAL A 174 18.46 -2.21 -14.53
N GLU A 175 18.87 -2.50 -15.76
CA GLU A 175 19.35 -1.53 -16.74
C GLU A 175 18.23 -0.56 -17.15
N THR A 176 17.09 -1.10 -17.56
CA THR A 176 15.87 -0.31 -17.86
C THR A 176 15.42 0.49 -16.65
N PHE A 177 15.50 -0.09 -15.45
CA PHE A 177 15.10 0.58 -14.24
C PHE A 177 16.00 1.79 -13.93
N ALA A 178 17.32 1.62 -14.06
CA ALA A 178 18.26 2.71 -13.90
C ALA A 178 18.01 3.84 -14.92
N GLN A 179 17.75 3.50 -16.18
CA GLN A 179 17.44 4.47 -17.24
C GLN A 179 16.17 5.29 -16.94
N LEU A 180 15.11 4.64 -16.45
CA LEU A 180 13.85 5.31 -16.07
C LEU A 180 14.08 6.39 -15.00
N GLY A 181 15.07 6.21 -14.14
CA GLY A 181 15.43 7.17 -13.09
C GLY A 181 16.55 8.15 -13.48
N GLY A 182 17.09 8.05 -14.70
CA GLY A 182 18.22 8.88 -15.13
C GLY A 182 19.54 8.51 -14.43
N TYR A 183 19.66 7.30 -13.90
CA TYR A 183 20.87 6.83 -13.21
C TYR A 183 21.75 5.99 -14.13
N SER A 184 23.08 6.07 -13.93
CA SER A 184 23.96 5.00 -14.43
C SER A 184 23.69 3.70 -13.66
N VAL A 185 23.86 2.54 -14.30
CA VAL A 185 23.60 1.23 -13.67
C VAL A 185 24.41 1.01 -12.39
N PRO A 186 25.71 1.34 -12.31
CA PRO A 186 26.47 1.22 -11.08
C PRO A 186 25.93 2.11 -9.96
N THR A 187 25.57 3.36 -10.28
CA THR A 187 24.98 4.30 -9.29
C THR A 187 23.64 3.80 -8.78
N PHE A 188 22.78 3.33 -9.71
CA PHE A 188 21.48 2.75 -9.36
C PHE A 188 21.62 1.56 -8.41
N ARG A 189 22.48 0.58 -8.76
CA ARG A 189 22.71 -0.61 -7.93
C ARG A 189 23.20 -0.27 -6.53
N ARG A 190 24.10 0.71 -6.40
CA ARG A 190 24.60 1.17 -5.11
C ARG A 190 23.50 1.82 -4.28
N ILE A 191 22.80 2.83 -4.82
CA ILE A 191 21.72 3.53 -4.11
C ILE A 191 20.60 2.54 -3.75
N PHE A 192 20.28 1.60 -4.66
CA PHE A 192 19.25 0.59 -4.43
C PHE A 192 19.60 -0.29 -3.24
N LYS A 193 20.83 -0.83 -3.20
CA LYS A 193 21.29 -1.67 -2.11
C LYS A 193 21.33 -0.91 -0.77
N ASP A 194 21.82 0.32 -0.79
CA ASP A 194 21.86 1.19 0.41
C ASP A 194 20.44 1.48 0.93
N THR A 195 19.47 1.64 0.02
CA THR A 195 18.09 1.99 0.36
C THR A 195 17.24 0.79 0.80
N PHE A 196 17.37 -0.34 0.10
CA PHE A 196 16.51 -1.53 0.28
C PHE A 196 17.20 -2.68 1.03
N GLY A 197 18.52 -2.59 1.26
CA GLY A 197 19.30 -3.61 1.97
C GLY A 197 19.65 -4.84 1.13
N GLU A 198 19.19 -4.90 -0.15
CA GLU A 198 19.42 -6.02 -1.04
C GLU A 198 19.63 -5.55 -2.49
N PRO A 199 20.25 -6.38 -3.37
CA PRO A 199 20.44 -6.05 -4.77
C PRO A 199 19.12 -5.86 -5.52
N ALA A 200 19.07 -4.88 -6.44
CA ALA A 200 17.87 -4.53 -7.21
C ALA A 200 17.25 -5.74 -7.92
N TYR A 201 18.06 -6.60 -8.55
CA TYR A 201 17.56 -7.80 -9.24
C TYR A 201 16.82 -8.76 -8.29
N GLN A 202 17.38 -9.04 -7.11
CA GLN A 202 16.76 -9.93 -6.13
C GLN A 202 15.43 -9.36 -5.62
N TRP A 203 15.41 -8.07 -5.34
CA TRP A 203 14.21 -7.37 -4.93
C TRP A 203 13.12 -7.41 -6.02
N MET A 204 13.49 -7.10 -7.27
CA MET A 204 12.55 -7.16 -8.42
C MET A 204 11.99 -8.57 -8.61
N LEU A 205 12.82 -9.61 -8.49
CA LEU A 205 12.38 -11.00 -8.59
C LEU A 205 11.39 -11.36 -7.48
N LYS A 206 11.72 -11.04 -6.22
CA LYS A 206 10.82 -11.26 -5.08
C LYS A 206 9.48 -10.55 -5.30
N ARG A 207 9.54 -9.32 -5.79
CA ARG A 207 8.33 -8.53 -6.05
C ARG A 207 7.48 -9.13 -7.15
N LYS A 208 8.10 -9.52 -8.27
CA LYS A 208 7.43 -10.22 -9.36
C LYS A 208 6.77 -11.52 -8.88
N CYS A 209 7.45 -12.29 -8.04
CA CYS A 209 6.88 -13.49 -7.43
C CYS A 209 5.64 -13.17 -6.58
N GLN A 210 5.72 -12.16 -5.71
CA GLN A 210 4.58 -11.74 -4.88
C GLN A 210 3.37 -11.30 -5.72
N ASP A 211 3.61 -10.49 -6.75
CA ASP A 211 2.56 -9.98 -7.62
C ASP A 211 1.91 -11.10 -8.43
N ILE A 212 2.69 -12.04 -8.99
CA ILE A 212 2.19 -13.24 -9.66
C ILE A 212 1.37 -14.12 -8.72
N HIS A 213 1.87 -14.37 -7.52
CA HIS A 213 1.17 -15.18 -6.52
C HIS A 213 -0.16 -14.54 -6.13
N ASN A 214 -0.18 -13.22 -5.91
CA ASN A 214 -1.41 -12.49 -5.62
C ASN A 214 -2.40 -12.57 -6.78
N ASP A 215 -1.96 -12.39 -8.02
CA ASP A 215 -2.84 -12.51 -9.19
C ASP A 215 -3.40 -13.92 -9.35
N LEU A 216 -2.60 -14.94 -9.11
CA LEU A 216 -3.05 -16.34 -9.18
C LEU A 216 -4.17 -16.64 -8.16
N ILE A 217 -4.09 -16.09 -6.95
CA ILE A 217 -5.02 -16.39 -5.86
C ILE A 217 -6.20 -15.40 -5.84
N MET A 218 -5.95 -14.10 -6.07
CA MET A 218 -6.91 -13.04 -5.76
C MET A 218 -7.68 -12.51 -6.96
N THR A 219 -7.34 -12.93 -8.19
CA THR A 219 -7.98 -12.41 -9.39
C THR A 219 -8.67 -13.51 -10.20
N GLU A 220 -9.60 -13.11 -11.07
CA GLU A 220 -10.27 -13.98 -12.05
C GLU A 220 -9.50 -14.07 -13.39
N LEU A 221 -8.32 -13.44 -13.50
CA LEU A 221 -7.49 -13.52 -14.69
C LEU A 221 -7.12 -14.98 -15.00
N SER A 222 -7.22 -15.38 -16.25
CA SER A 222 -6.76 -16.70 -16.68
C SER A 222 -5.24 -16.85 -16.49
N ILE A 223 -4.75 -18.08 -16.39
CA ILE A 223 -3.30 -18.35 -16.29
C ILE A 223 -2.55 -17.78 -17.49
N SER A 224 -3.19 -17.79 -18.66
CA SER A 224 -2.61 -17.20 -19.89
C SER A 224 -2.51 -15.68 -19.79
N GLU A 225 -3.54 -14.99 -19.29
CA GLU A 225 -3.51 -13.55 -19.09
C GLU A 225 -2.43 -13.15 -18.09
N ILE A 226 -2.28 -13.88 -16.98
CA ILE A 226 -1.21 -13.63 -16.01
C ILE A 226 0.16 -13.87 -16.65
N CYS A 227 0.34 -14.96 -17.39
CA CYS A 227 1.56 -15.27 -18.11
C CYS A 227 2.02 -14.08 -18.98
N TYR A 228 1.14 -13.58 -19.84
CA TYR A 228 1.46 -12.45 -20.72
C TYR A 228 1.58 -11.11 -19.98
N LYS A 229 0.78 -10.87 -18.97
CA LYS A 229 0.87 -9.67 -18.09
C LYS A 229 2.27 -9.49 -17.52
N TYR A 230 2.91 -10.59 -17.10
CA TYR A 230 4.26 -10.56 -16.52
C TYR A 230 5.39 -10.78 -17.54
N GLY A 231 5.07 -10.71 -18.83
CA GLY A 231 6.05 -10.73 -19.92
C GLY A 231 6.69 -12.09 -20.20
N PHE A 232 5.99 -13.18 -19.88
CA PHE A 232 6.44 -14.52 -20.28
C PHE A 232 6.02 -14.82 -21.72
N GLU A 233 6.94 -15.33 -22.52
CA GLU A 233 6.71 -15.66 -23.93
C GLU A 233 5.82 -16.88 -24.13
N SER A 234 5.77 -17.79 -23.14
CA SER A 234 4.98 -19.01 -23.20
C SER A 234 4.50 -19.48 -21.85
N LEU A 235 3.38 -20.21 -21.84
CA LEU A 235 2.87 -20.90 -20.65
C LEU A 235 3.86 -21.91 -20.07
N SER A 236 4.72 -22.50 -20.91
CA SER A 236 5.78 -23.42 -20.48
C SER A 236 6.81 -22.68 -19.61
N ASN A 237 7.32 -21.54 -20.11
CA ASN A 237 8.26 -20.69 -19.37
C ASN A 237 7.64 -20.18 -18.05
N PHE A 238 6.39 -19.77 -18.09
CA PHE A 238 5.66 -19.34 -16.91
C PHE A 238 5.48 -20.47 -15.88
N SER A 239 5.12 -21.68 -16.34
CA SER A 239 4.98 -22.86 -15.47
C SER A 239 6.31 -23.26 -14.84
N HIS A 240 7.40 -23.17 -15.60
CA HIS A 240 8.75 -23.42 -15.08
C HIS A 240 9.13 -22.39 -14.00
N PHE A 241 8.88 -21.11 -14.26
CA PHE A 241 9.10 -20.03 -13.30
C PHE A 241 8.32 -20.27 -11.99
N CYS A 242 7.03 -20.62 -12.08
CA CYS A 242 6.21 -20.88 -10.90
C CYS A 242 6.72 -22.08 -10.09
N ARG A 243 7.13 -23.18 -10.74
CA ARG A 243 7.72 -24.32 -10.03
C ARG A 243 9.03 -23.95 -9.35
N ALA A 244 9.88 -23.16 -10.01
CA ALA A 244 11.17 -22.74 -9.45
C ALA A 244 11.02 -21.82 -8.23
N ASN A 245 10.00 -20.94 -8.21
CA ASN A 245 9.86 -19.91 -7.17
C ASN A 245 8.78 -20.22 -6.12
N PHE A 246 7.76 -21.03 -6.47
CA PHE A 246 6.65 -21.40 -5.56
C PHE A 246 6.64 -22.89 -5.22
N GLY A 247 7.50 -23.70 -5.82
CA GLY A 247 7.50 -25.16 -5.68
C GLY A 247 6.33 -25.87 -6.38
N GLN A 248 5.43 -25.12 -7.03
CA GLN A 248 4.17 -25.63 -7.58
C GLN A 248 3.85 -25.04 -8.96
N SER A 249 2.97 -25.72 -9.71
CA SER A 249 2.46 -25.19 -10.98
C SER A 249 1.51 -23.99 -10.76
N PRO A 250 1.32 -23.09 -11.76
CA PRO A 250 0.34 -22.00 -11.66
C PRO A 250 -1.08 -22.48 -11.32
N ARG A 251 -1.49 -23.64 -11.83
CA ARG A 251 -2.80 -24.26 -11.53
C ARG A 251 -2.90 -24.68 -10.08
N SER A 252 -1.84 -25.34 -9.56
CA SER A 252 -1.80 -25.77 -8.15
C SER A 252 -1.76 -24.58 -7.18
N VAL A 253 -1.07 -23.48 -7.52
CA VAL A 253 -1.10 -22.26 -6.71
C VAL A 253 -2.51 -21.67 -6.67
N ARG A 254 -3.22 -21.68 -7.81
CA ARG A 254 -4.59 -21.18 -7.90
C ARG A 254 -5.58 -22.00 -7.10
N SER A 255 -5.46 -23.34 -7.09
CA SER A 255 -6.38 -24.22 -6.35
C SER A 255 -6.33 -24.00 -4.84
N LEU A 256 -5.27 -23.40 -4.29
CA LEU A 256 -5.21 -22.96 -2.89
C LEU A 256 -6.25 -21.88 -2.53
N LYS A 257 -6.85 -21.21 -3.55
CA LYS A 257 -7.98 -20.30 -3.38
C LYS A 257 -9.22 -21.05 -2.90
N ASP A 258 -9.45 -22.25 -3.44
CA ASP A 258 -10.67 -23.04 -3.21
C ASP A 258 -10.66 -23.77 -1.85
N GLU A 259 -9.48 -23.96 -1.24
CA GLU A 259 -9.33 -24.61 0.07
C GLU A 259 -9.46 -23.63 1.26
N ASN A 260 -9.47 -22.31 1.01
CA ASN A 260 -9.56 -21.26 2.04
C ASN A 260 -10.88 -20.46 1.96
N THR A 261 -11.86 -20.93 1.20
CA THR A 261 -13.23 -20.41 1.13
C THR A 261 -14.16 -21.34 1.87
#